data_dae58a072536203e46df5c22b890ed3f
#
_entry.id   dae58a072536203e46df5c22b890ed3f
#
_cell.length_a   1.000
_cell.length_b   1.000
_cell.length_c   1.000
_cell.angle_alpha   90.00
_cell.angle_beta   90.00
_cell.angle_gamma   90.00
#
_symmetry.space_group_name_H-M   'P 1'
#
loop_
_entity.id
_entity.type
_entity.pdbx_description
1 polymer ?
#
loop_
_entity_poly.entity_id
_entity_poly.type
_entity_poly.pdbx_seq_one_letter_code
_entity_poly.pdbx_strand_id
1 'polypeptide(L)'
;MPASMNKRNVLKLIAGGAGWAGMAATVGLGLAACSEPRPSFNAVDITGADYAKDFSLKDADGKVRTLADFKGKVVVLFFGYAQCPDVCPTTMTEMAQVKQQLGSDGDKLQVLFVTVDPARDTPEVLKAYMGAFDPSFVALIPTADQLAATAKDFKVYFKKVEGKTPTSYSMDHSAASFVYDAQGRLRLYARYGAGVPPMVSDVKALLKS
;
A
#
# COMPACT_ATOMS: atom_id res chain seq x y z
N MET A 1 45.94 -45.30 22.61
CA MET A 1 46.81 -46.37 22.12
C MET A 1 46.47 -46.64 20.68
N PRO A 2 47.45 -46.74 19.86
CA PRO A 2 47.38 -46.61 18.43
C PRO A 2 47.40 -47.94 17.71
N ALA A 3 47.21 -47.91 16.47
CA ALA A 3 47.81 -48.76 15.41
C ALA A 3 46.82 -48.91 14.27
N SER A 4 47.13 -48.95 13.07
CA SER A 4 48.36 -48.93 12.30
C SER A 4 47.93 -48.96 10.81
N MET A 5 48.61 -48.17 10.03
CA MET A 5 48.65 -48.24 8.55
C MET A 5 48.98 -49.64 8.04
N ASN A 6 48.44 -50.00 6.89
CA ASN A 6 49.30 -50.77 5.98
C ASN A 6 49.02 -50.41 4.51
N LYS A 7 50.13 -50.04 3.88
CA LYS A 7 50.28 -49.77 2.46
C LYS A 7 50.62 -51.09 1.74
N ARG A 8 50.54 -51.05 0.41
CA ARG A 8 51.13 -51.96 -0.63
C ARG A 8 50.12 -52.98 -1.18
N ASN A 9 49.99 -53.17 -2.43
CA ASN A 9 50.86 -53.08 -3.60
C ASN A 9 49.99 -53.09 -4.87
N VAL A 10 50.26 -52.29 -5.81
CA VAL A 10 51.14 -52.53 -6.99
C VAL A 10 50.49 -53.25 -8.17
N LEU A 11 50.27 -52.49 -9.21
CA LEU A 11 50.67 -52.62 -10.60
C LEU A 11 50.19 -53.77 -11.49
N LYS A 12 49.84 -53.35 -12.67
CA LYS A 12 49.94 -54.00 -14.04
C LYS A 12 48.59 -54.53 -14.54
N LEU A 13 48.20 -54.38 -15.74
CA LEU A 13 48.75 -53.92 -17.04
C LEU A 13 47.68 -53.88 -18.11
N ILE A 14 47.73 -52.88 -18.97
CA ILE A 14 47.70 -52.94 -20.45
C ILE A 14 46.37 -53.23 -21.19
N ALA A 15 46.06 -52.24 -22.00
CA ALA A 15 45.82 -52.28 -23.45
C ALA A 15 44.41 -52.54 -23.98
N GLY A 16 44.01 -51.59 -24.75
CA GLY A 16 43.33 -51.84 -26.01
C GLY A 16 41.89 -51.32 -26.13
N GLY A 17 41.76 -50.39 -26.98
CA GLY A 17 40.41 -50.08 -27.49
C GLY A 17 40.18 -48.61 -27.81
N ALA A 18 40.52 -48.29 -29.03
CA ALA A 18 40.20 -47.02 -29.66
C ALA A 18 38.69 -46.80 -29.76
N GLY A 19 38.33 -45.53 -29.65
CA GLY A 19 37.17 -45.05 -30.41
C GLY A 19 36.00 -44.57 -29.61
N TRP A 20 35.79 -43.36 -29.72
CA TRP A 20 34.61 -42.52 -29.95
C TRP A 20 34.57 -41.32 -29.01
N ALA A 21 35.06 -40.25 -29.59
CA ALA A 21 34.80 -38.89 -29.13
C ALA A 21 33.31 -38.59 -29.24
N GLY A 22 32.62 -38.74 -28.13
CA GLY A 22 31.26 -38.24 -27.94
C GLY A 22 31.31 -36.87 -27.25
N MET A 23 31.33 -35.84 -28.05
CA MET A 23 31.28 -34.45 -27.60
C MET A 23 29.87 -34.13 -27.12
N ALA A 24 29.57 -34.43 -25.84
CA ALA A 24 28.35 -34.01 -25.19
C ALA A 24 28.45 -32.51 -24.89
N ALA A 25 28.03 -31.71 -25.84
CA ALA A 25 27.76 -30.29 -25.63
C ALA A 25 26.55 -30.18 -24.68
N THR A 26 26.80 -30.06 -23.39
CA THR A 26 25.79 -29.64 -22.43
C THR A 26 25.47 -28.16 -22.70
N VAL A 27 24.42 -27.93 -23.50
CA VAL A 27 23.77 -26.63 -23.62
C VAL A 27 23.19 -26.33 -22.26
N GLY A 28 23.95 -25.62 -21.44
CA GLY A 28 23.46 -24.99 -20.24
C GLY A 28 22.46 -23.89 -20.63
N LEU A 29 21.16 -24.19 -20.67
CA LEU A 29 20.14 -23.17 -20.67
C LEU A 29 20.26 -22.43 -19.33
N GLY A 30 21.01 -21.33 -19.34
CA GLY A 30 20.97 -20.36 -18.28
C GLY A 30 19.56 -19.77 -18.24
N LEU A 31 18.77 -20.17 -17.26
CA LEU A 31 17.57 -19.44 -16.83
C LEU A 31 18.05 -18.09 -16.30
N ALA A 32 18.24 -17.12 -17.20
CA ALA A 32 18.31 -15.73 -16.83
C ALA A 32 16.92 -15.38 -16.27
N ALA A 33 16.74 -15.55 -14.97
CA ALA A 33 15.62 -14.96 -14.25
C ALA A 33 15.76 -13.44 -14.42
N CYS A 34 15.04 -12.88 -15.39
CA CYS A 34 14.82 -11.45 -15.49
C CYS A 34 14.03 -11.05 -14.25
N SER A 35 14.72 -10.74 -13.18
CA SER A 35 14.14 -10.01 -12.06
C SER A 35 13.89 -8.59 -12.59
N GLU A 36 12.63 -8.29 -12.90
CA GLU A 36 12.24 -6.91 -13.20
C GLU A 36 12.70 -6.03 -12.05
N PRO A 37 13.35 -4.88 -12.33
CA PRO A 37 13.78 -3.98 -11.28
C PRO A 37 12.55 -3.55 -10.49
N ARG A 38 12.58 -3.77 -9.18
CA ARG A 38 11.50 -3.32 -8.31
C ARG A 38 11.39 -1.81 -8.43
N PRO A 39 10.17 -1.26 -8.63
CA PRO A 39 10.00 0.19 -8.68
C PRO A 39 10.51 0.79 -7.36
N SER A 40 11.27 1.88 -7.45
CA SER A 40 11.63 2.68 -6.30
C SER A 40 10.51 3.68 -6.01
N PHE A 41 10.14 3.81 -4.73
CA PHE A 41 9.09 4.71 -4.28
C PHE A 41 9.67 5.83 -3.42
N ASN A 42 9.00 6.97 -3.38
CA ASN A 42 9.30 8.09 -2.48
C ASN A 42 8.68 7.84 -1.09
N ALA A 43 7.48 7.27 -1.05
CA ALA A 43 6.84 6.82 0.18
C ALA A 43 7.52 5.54 0.71
N VAL A 44 7.24 5.21 1.98
CA VAL A 44 7.77 4.00 2.60
C VAL A 44 7.14 2.77 1.95
N ASP A 45 7.93 1.91 1.33
CA ASP A 45 7.47 0.63 0.78
C ASP A 45 7.18 -0.34 1.93
N ILE A 46 5.92 -0.73 2.04
CA ILE A 46 5.40 -1.69 3.03
C ILE A 46 4.77 -2.91 2.35
N THR A 47 5.21 -3.21 1.12
CA THR A 47 4.74 -4.37 0.37
C THR A 47 4.94 -5.66 1.17
N GLY A 48 3.87 -6.45 1.30
CA GLY A 48 3.90 -7.70 2.07
C GLY A 48 3.55 -7.53 3.56
N ALA A 49 3.22 -6.31 4.01
CA ALA A 49 2.68 -6.11 5.35
C ALA A 49 1.37 -6.91 5.55
N ASP A 50 1.19 -7.49 6.74
CA ASP A 50 0.06 -8.37 7.07
C ASP A 50 -1.07 -7.66 7.84
N TYR A 51 -1.17 -6.34 7.71
CA TYR A 51 -2.21 -5.49 8.28
C TYR A 51 -2.84 -4.60 7.20
N ALA A 52 -3.94 -3.90 7.51
CA ALA A 52 -4.64 -2.98 6.61
C ALA A 52 -4.96 -3.63 5.24
N LYS A 53 -5.43 -4.88 5.26
CA LYS A 53 -5.65 -5.67 4.03
C LYS A 53 -6.96 -5.37 3.34
N ASP A 54 -7.98 -5.01 4.11
CA ASP A 54 -9.31 -4.68 3.59
C ASP A 54 -10.10 -3.88 4.64
N PHE A 55 -11.26 -3.40 4.25
CA PHE A 55 -12.25 -2.77 5.12
C PHE A 55 -13.66 -3.12 4.60
N SER A 56 -14.67 -2.94 5.44
CA SER A 56 -16.08 -3.03 5.07
C SER A 56 -16.85 -1.91 5.78
N LEU A 57 -16.96 -0.76 5.11
CA LEU A 57 -17.51 0.48 5.68
C LEU A 57 -18.56 1.08 4.75
N LYS A 58 -19.53 1.80 5.30
CA LYS A 58 -20.51 2.54 4.49
C LYS A 58 -19.91 3.85 3.98
N ASP A 59 -20.22 4.17 2.73
CA ASP A 59 -19.98 5.51 2.21
C ASP A 59 -21.12 6.50 2.61
N ALA A 60 -20.98 7.76 2.18
CA ALA A 60 -21.96 8.80 2.46
C ALA A 60 -23.33 8.58 1.78
N ASP A 61 -23.44 7.67 0.83
CA ASP A 61 -24.70 7.24 0.20
C ASP A 61 -25.28 5.97 0.88
N GLY A 62 -24.64 5.49 1.95
CA GLY A 62 -25.05 4.31 2.71
C GLY A 62 -24.64 2.97 2.06
N LYS A 63 -23.94 2.98 0.95
CA LYS A 63 -23.45 1.79 0.28
C LYS A 63 -22.22 1.23 1.01
N VAL A 64 -22.24 -0.07 1.30
CA VAL A 64 -21.05 -0.74 1.85
C VAL A 64 -19.97 -0.80 0.77
N ARG A 65 -18.77 -0.38 1.15
CA ARG A 65 -17.56 -0.37 0.32
C ARG A 65 -16.49 -1.25 0.93
N THR A 66 -15.74 -1.89 0.05
CA THR A 66 -14.53 -2.66 0.33
C THR A 66 -13.42 -2.26 -0.65
N LEU A 67 -12.20 -2.71 -0.47
CA LEU A 67 -11.13 -2.48 -1.46
C LEU A 67 -11.47 -3.10 -2.82
N ALA A 68 -12.24 -4.17 -2.85
CA ALA A 68 -12.67 -4.83 -4.10
C ALA A 68 -13.49 -3.93 -5.01
N ASP A 69 -14.23 -2.96 -4.46
CA ASP A 69 -15.02 -1.98 -5.23
C ASP A 69 -14.15 -1.04 -6.08
N PHE A 70 -12.87 -0.94 -5.74
CA PHE A 70 -11.92 0.00 -6.37
C PHE A 70 -10.83 -0.72 -7.19
N LYS A 71 -11.00 -2.00 -7.49
CA LYS A 71 -10.05 -2.74 -8.36
C LYS A 71 -9.86 -2.03 -9.70
N GLY A 72 -8.63 -2.06 -10.18
CA GLY A 72 -8.21 -1.33 -11.38
C GLY A 72 -7.75 0.10 -11.10
N LYS A 73 -7.87 0.58 -9.85
CA LYS A 73 -7.41 1.90 -9.43
C LYS A 73 -6.33 1.79 -8.36
N VAL A 74 -5.40 2.72 -8.36
CA VAL A 74 -4.56 2.98 -7.17
C VAL A 74 -5.45 3.66 -6.14
N VAL A 75 -5.48 3.13 -4.92
CA VAL A 75 -6.30 3.67 -3.83
C VAL A 75 -5.40 4.35 -2.82
N VAL A 76 -5.71 5.60 -2.46
CA VAL A 76 -5.11 6.32 -1.34
C VAL A 76 -6.15 6.44 -0.24
N LEU A 77 -5.91 5.81 0.90
CA LEU A 77 -6.80 5.81 2.06
C LEU A 77 -6.20 6.62 3.20
N PHE A 78 -6.95 7.59 3.69
CA PHE A 78 -6.55 8.49 4.76
C PHE A 78 -7.60 8.51 5.88
N PHE A 79 -7.14 8.52 7.13
CA PHE A 79 -8.01 8.69 8.31
C PHE A 79 -8.00 10.15 8.74
N GLY A 80 -9.17 10.74 8.94
CA GLY A 80 -9.30 12.16 9.29
C GLY A 80 -10.69 12.53 9.77
N TYR A 81 -10.98 13.81 9.88
CA TYR A 81 -12.31 14.33 10.24
C TYR A 81 -12.53 15.72 9.60
N ALA A 82 -13.81 16.06 9.32
CA ALA A 82 -14.13 17.27 8.54
C ALA A 82 -13.75 18.58 9.26
N GLN A 83 -13.77 18.59 10.59
CA GLN A 83 -13.41 19.78 11.38
C GLN A 83 -11.92 19.88 11.72
N CYS A 84 -11.07 19.10 11.09
CA CYS A 84 -9.62 19.20 11.23
C CYS A 84 -9.14 20.55 10.66
N PRO A 85 -8.39 21.35 11.43
CA PRO A 85 -8.06 22.72 11.00
C PRO A 85 -6.92 22.80 9.98
N ASP A 86 -6.13 21.73 9.80
CA ASP A 86 -4.88 21.80 9.01
C ASP A 86 -4.61 20.53 8.19
N VAL A 87 -4.23 19.44 8.83
CA VAL A 87 -3.68 18.23 8.17
C VAL A 87 -4.64 17.60 7.17
N CYS A 88 -5.93 17.48 7.51
CA CYS A 88 -6.91 16.83 6.65
C CYS A 88 -7.21 17.63 5.37
N PRO A 89 -7.55 18.93 5.44
CA PRO A 89 -7.79 19.71 4.21
C PRO A 89 -6.53 19.85 3.36
N THR A 90 -5.35 19.96 3.97
CA THR A 90 -4.07 20.00 3.25
C THR A 90 -3.86 18.69 2.48
N THR A 91 -4.04 17.52 3.12
CA THR A 91 -3.90 16.21 2.47
C THR A 91 -4.90 16.05 1.32
N MET A 92 -6.17 16.41 1.51
CA MET A 92 -7.18 16.29 0.46
C MET A 92 -6.89 17.22 -0.72
N THR A 93 -6.40 18.46 -0.46
CA THR A 93 -5.96 19.39 -1.49
C THR A 93 -4.78 18.82 -2.29
N GLU A 94 -3.77 18.25 -1.59
CA GLU A 94 -2.65 17.58 -2.25
C GLU A 94 -3.12 16.42 -3.14
N MET A 95 -4.06 15.61 -2.67
CA MET A 95 -4.60 14.48 -3.46
C MET A 95 -5.39 14.96 -4.69
N ALA A 96 -6.13 16.05 -4.60
CA ALA A 96 -6.78 16.67 -5.76
C ALA A 96 -5.75 17.16 -6.80
N GLN A 97 -4.67 17.76 -6.34
CA GLN A 97 -3.56 18.17 -7.21
C GLN A 97 -2.84 16.96 -7.83
N VAL A 98 -2.62 15.88 -7.06
CA VAL A 98 -2.06 14.63 -7.59
C VAL A 98 -2.93 14.09 -8.71
N LYS A 99 -4.24 13.99 -8.49
CA LYS A 99 -5.19 13.54 -9.51
C LYS A 99 -5.14 14.41 -10.77
N GLN A 100 -5.08 15.73 -10.61
CA GLN A 100 -4.95 16.68 -11.73
C GLN A 100 -3.64 16.46 -12.50
N GLN A 101 -2.50 16.29 -11.80
CA GLN A 101 -1.18 16.09 -12.44
C GLN A 101 -1.01 14.70 -13.07
N LEU A 102 -1.84 13.74 -12.72
CA LEU A 102 -1.91 12.44 -13.41
C LEU A 102 -2.54 12.57 -14.80
N GLY A 103 -3.26 13.63 -15.09
CA GLY A 103 -3.91 13.87 -16.40
C GLY A 103 -4.91 12.77 -16.73
N SER A 104 -4.73 12.08 -17.85
CA SER A 104 -5.60 10.98 -18.29
C SER A 104 -5.60 9.76 -17.33
N ASP A 105 -4.59 9.62 -16.49
CA ASP A 105 -4.55 8.57 -15.48
C ASP A 105 -5.22 8.97 -14.16
N GLY A 106 -5.70 10.21 -14.04
CA GLY A 106 -6.36 10.71 -12.83
C GLY A 106 -7.60 9.89 -12.42
N ASP A 107 -8.34 9.35 -13.39
CA ASP A 107 -9.51 8.49 -13.11
C ASP A 107 -9.13 7.11 -12.57
N LYS A 108 -7.85 6.75 -12.67
CA LYS A 108 -7.28 5.53 -12.09
C LYS A 108 -6.79 5.74 -10.64
N LEU A 109 -6.90 6.96 -10.10
CA LEU A 109 -6.67 7.25 -8.69
C LEU A 109 -8.01 7.35 -7.97
N GLN A 110 -8.16 6.63 -6.86
CA GLN A 110 -9.27 6.75 -5.93
C GLN A 110 -8.77 7.22 -4.57
N VAL A 111 -9.34 8.30 -4.07
CA VAL A 111 -9.07 8.76 -2.70
C VAL A 111 -10.23 8.38 -1.80
N LEU A 112 -9.91 7.75 -0.66
CA LEU A 112 -10.84 7.33 0.37
C LEU A 112 -10.50 8.05 1.68
N PHE A 113 -11.50 8.63 2.28
CA PHE A 113 -11.41 9.32 3.55
C PHE A 113 -12.23 8.56 4.60
N VAL A 114 -11.58 7.99 5.59
CA VAL A 114 -12.25 7.30 6.71
C VAL A 114 -12.36 8.26 7.87
N THR A 115 -13.59 8.61 8.28
CA THR A 115 -13.74 9.50 9.42
C THR A 115 -13.36 8.83 10.74
N VAL A 116 -12.62 9.56 11.56
CA VAL A 116 -12.32 9.21 12.97
C VAL A 116 -13.29 9.91 13.94
N ASP A 117 -14.26 10.67 13.43
CA ASP A 117 -15.25 11.40 14.23
C ASP A 117 -16.68 11.22 13.69
N PRO A 118 -17.19 9.99 13.64
CA PRO A 118 -18.53 9.74 13.10
C PRO A 118 -19.66 10.40 13.90
N ALA A 119 -19.38 10.97 15.07
CA ALA A 119 -20.34 11.70 15.87
C ALA A 119 -20.68 13.08 15.27
N ARG A 120 -19.73 13.75 14.62
CA ARG A 120 -19.92 15.06 13.97
C ARG A 120 -19.95 14.97 12.44
N ASP A 121 -19.26 14.00 11.90
CA ASP A 121 -19.09 13.79 10.45
C ASP A 121 -20.28 12.99 9.89
N THR A 122 -21.43 13.68 9.73
CA THR A 122 -22.61 13.06 9.09
C THR A 122 -22.38 12.80 7.60
N PRO A 123 -23.18 11.93 6.95
CA PRO A 123 -23.10 11.71 5.50
C PRO A 123 -23.13 13.01 4.69
N GLU A 124 -24.01 13.94 5.06
CA GLU A 124 -24.17 15.23 4.37
C GLU A 124 -22.91 16.10 4.52
N VAL A 125 -22.36 16.18 5.75
CA VAL A 125 -21.13 16.93 6.05
C VAL A 125 -19.97 16.39 5.22
N LEU A 126 -19.78 15.07 5.23
CA LEU A 126 -18.66 14.45 4.52
C LEU A 126 -18.83 14.49 2.99
N LYS A 127 -20.05 14.37 2.48
CA LYS A 127 -20.33 14.54 1.05
C LYS A 127 -19.96 15.94 0.57
N ALA A 128 -20.35 16.97 1.32
CA ALA A 128 -19.99 18.34 1.03
C ALA A 128 -18.48 18.59 1.18
N TYR A 129 -17.87 18.06 2.24
CA TYR A 129 -16.44 18.20 2.51
C TYR A 129 -15.59 17.59 1.41
N MET A 130 -15.83 16.32 1.05
CA MET A 130 -15.07 15.63 0.00
C MET A 130 -15.29 16.25 -1.38
N GLY A 131 -16.53 16.64 -1.69
CA GLY A 131 -16.90 17.28 -2.96
C GLY A 131 -16.23 18.64 -3.18
N ALA A 132 -15.80 19.32 -2.10
CA ALA A 132 -15.04 20.57 -2.21
C ALA A 132 -13.61 20.38 -2.77
N PHE A 133 -13.06 19.17 -2.70
CA PHE A 133 -11.73 18.84 -3.23
C PHE A 133 -11.82 18.18 -4.60
N ASP A 134 -12.58 17.09 -4.68
CA ASP A 134 -12.86 16.38 -5.95
C ASP A 134 -14.15 15.56 -5.80
N PRO A 135 -15.09 15.62 -6.77
CA PRO A 135 -16.38 14.93 -6.68
C PRO A 135 -16.27 13.39 -6.72
N SER A 136 -15.12 12.85 -7.10
CA SER A 136 -14.88 11.40 -7.12
C SER A 136 -14.30 10.86 -5.81
N PHE A 137 -13.92 11.73 -4.87
CA PHE A 137 -13.40 11.31 -3.57
C PHE A 137 -14.54 10.73 -2.72
N VAL A 138 -14.26 9.65 -2.02
CA VAL A 138 -15.28 8.91 -1.26
C VAL A 138 -14.97 8.99 0.22
N ALA A 139 -15.96 9.44 1.01
CA ALA A 139 -15.91 9.35 2.46
C ALA A 139 -16.50 8.01 2.93
N LEU A 140 -15.86 7.40 3.91
CA LEU A 140 -16.26 6.17 4.58
C LEU A 140 -16.61 6.49 6.04
N ILE A 141 -17.78 6.06 6.48
CA ILE A 141 -18.38 6.42 7.77
C ILE A 141 -18.56 5.15 8.60
N PRO A 142 -17.58 4.78 9.44
CA PRO A 142 -17.72 3.66 10.34
C PRO A 142 -18.67 3.97 11.50
N THR A 143 -19.32 2.96 12.05
CA THR A 143 -19.85 3.03 13.42
C THR A 143 -18.68 3.11 14.41
N ALA A 144 -18.94 3.45 15.69
CA ALA A 144 -17.88 3.52 16.71
C ALA A 144 -17.11 2.19 16.83
N ASP A 145 -17.83 1.05 16.82
CA ASP A 145 -17.21 -0.28 16.91
C ASP A 145 -16.39 -0.61 15.65
N GLN A 146 -16.92 -0.27 14.47
CA GLN A 146 -16.20 -0.44 13.21
C GLN A 146 -14.96 0.44 13.16
N LEU A 147 -15.03 1.68 13.67
CA LEU A 147 -13.87 2.57 13.73
C LEU A 147 -12.76 1.97 14.61
N ALA A 148 -13.12 1.49 15.80
CA ALA A 148 -12.15 0.88 16.73
C ALA A 148 -11.49 -0.36 16.09
N ALA A 149 -12.27 -1.22 15.44
CA ALA A 149 -11.77 -2.42 14.77
C ALA A 149 -10.87 -2.05 13.57
N THR A 150 -11.32 -1.13 12.70
CA THR A 150 -10.58 -0.71 11.51
C THR A 150 -9.29 0.01 11.89
N ALA A 151 -9.33 0.92 12.86
CA ALA A 151 -8.14 1.62 13.33
C ALA A 151 -7.10 0.66 13.93
N LYS A 152 -7.54 -0.38 14.65
CA LYS A 152 -6.66 -1.43 15.16
C LYS A 152 -6.01 -2.23 14.03
N ASP A 153 -6.80 -2.64 13.02
CA ASP A 153 -6.28 -3.37 11.86
C ASP A 153 -5.28 -2.54 11.05
N PHE A 154 -5.58 -1.26 10.85
CA PHE A 154 -4.71 -0.31 10.14
C PHE A 154 -3.56 0.22 10.99
N LYS A 155 -3.48 -0.13 12.28
CA LYS A 155 -2.51 0.41 13.24
C LYS A 155 -2.55 1.95 13.31
N VAL A 156 -3.75 2.52 13.16
CA VAL A 156 -4.00 3.94 13.23
C VAL A 156 -4.38 4.33 14.66
N TYR A 157 -3.70 5.32 15.18
CA TYR A 157 -4.06 5.96 16.44
C TYR A 157 -5.12 7.03 16.20
N PHE A 158 -6.11 7.13 17.07
CA PHE A 158 -7.03 8.26 17.16
C PHE A 158 -7.46 8.47 18.61
N LYS A 159 -7.72 9.72 18.99
CA LYS A 159 -8.18 10.08 20.33
C LYS A 159 -8.91 11.41 20.30
N LYS A 160 -10.05 11.47 20.96
CA LYS A 160 -10.75 12.73 21.24
C LYS A 160 -9.97 13.54 22.27
N VAL A 161 -9.75 14.82 21.96
CA VAL A 161 -9.10 15.80 22.84
C VAL A 161 -10.13 16.87 23.19
N GLU A 162 -10.55 16.91 24.44
CA GLU A 162 -11.57 17.84 24.91
C GLU A 162 -11.08 19.29 24.78
N GLY A 163 -11.97 20.15 24.28
CA GLY A 163 -11.74 21.58 24.17
C GLY A 163 -12.24 22.33 25.40
N LYS A 164 -12.38 23.66 25.26
CA LYS A 164 -12.84 24.54 26.34
C LYS A 164 -14.32 24.40 26.65
N THR A 165 -15.14 23.84 25.76
CA THR A 165 -16.56 23.59 25.93
C THR A 165 -16.90 22.14 25.60
N PRO A 166 -18.02 21.58 26.08
CA PRO A 166 -18.38 20.19 25.80
C PRO A 166 -18.53 19.85 24.33
N THR A 167 -18.80 20.84 23.49
CA THR A 167 -18.94 20.68 22.03
C THR A 167 -17.70 21.06 21.25
N SER A 168 -16.71 21.73 21.87
CA SER A 168 -15.46 22.07 21.24
C SER A 168 -14.41 21.01 21.57
N TYR A 169 -14.13 20.11 20.64
CA TYR A 169 -13.07 19.13 20.78
C TYR A 169 -12.36 18.92 19.44
N SER A 170 -11.15 18.43 19.47
CA SER A 170 -10.39 17.97 18.32
C SER A 170 -10.19 16.46 18.37
N MET A 171 -9.73 15.88 17.25
CA MET A 171 -9.32 14.49 17.19
C MET A 171 -7.83 14.43 16.86
N ASP A 172 -7.03 13.90 17.79
CA ASP A 172 -5.68 13.49 17.46
C ASP A 172 -5.74 12.20 16.65
N HIS A 173 -5.02 12.11 15.54
CA HIS A 173 -4.99 10.90 14.74
C HIS A 173 -3.68 10.77 13.96
N SER A 174 -3.39 9.54 13.51
CA SER A 174 -2.28 9.28 12.59
C SER A 174 -2.52 9.99 11.26
N ALA A 175 -1.52 10.73 10.76
CA ALA A 175 -1.64 11.62 9.61
C ALA A 175 -1.04 11.04 8.32
N ALA A 176 -0.84 9.73 8.23
CA ALA A 176 -0.31 9.08 7.04
C ALA A 176 -1.42 8.48 6.18
N SER A 177 -1.13 8.32 4.90
CA SER A 177 -2.00 7.65 3.94
C SER A 177 -1.49 6.25 3.62
N PHE A 178 -2.40 5.30 3.44
CA PHE A 178 -2.13 3.96 2.95
C PHE A 178 -2.39 3.91 1.45
N VAL A 179 -1.44 3.38 0.67
CA VAL A 179 -1.57 3.34 -0.78
C VAL A 179 -1.61 1.90 -1.26
N TYR A 180 -2.66 1.57 -1.99
CA TYR A 180 -2.90 0.26 -2.58
C TYR A 180 -2.71 0.32 -4.09
N ASP A 181 -2.18 -0.74 -4.67
CA ASP A 181 -2.09 -0.87 -6.12
C ASP A 181 -3.45 -1.24 -6.78
N ALA A 182 -3.47 -1.29 -8.09
CA ALA A 182 -4.68 -1.59 -8.87
C ALA A 182 -5.26 -2.99 -8.59
N GLN A 183 -4.51 -3.88 -7.97
CA GLN A 183 -4.96 -5.20 -7.53
C GLN A 183 -5.53 -5.20 -6.11
N GLY A 184 -5.48 -4.05 -5.42
CA GLY A 184 -5.94 -3.89 -4.03
C GLY A 184 -4.91 -4.40 -3.00
N ARG A 185 -3.64 -4.51 -3.37
CA ARG A 185 -2.57 -4.92 -2.45
C ARG A 185 -1.98 -3.69 -1.78
N LEU A 186 -1.80 -3.73 -0.47
CA LEU A 186 -1.12 -2.67 0.27
C LEU A 186 0.34 -2.57 -0.17
N ARG A 187 0.75 -1.35 -0.57
CA ARG A 187 2.08 -1.11 -1.10
C ARG A 187 2.86 -0.04 -0.35
N LEU A 188 2.26 1.10 -0.08
CA LEU A 188 3.00 2.23 0.46
C LEU A 188 2.33 2.82 1.69
N TYR A 189 3.18 3.38 2.56
CA TYR A 189 2.81 4.24 3.67
C TYR A 189 3.36 5.64 3.39
N ALA A 190 2.50 6.56 3.00
CA ALA A 190 2.86 7.93 2.68
C ALA A 190 2.67 8.83 3.89
N ARG A 191 3.76 9.41 4.39
CA ARG A 191 3.72 10.33 5.53
C ARG A 191 3.13 11.68 5.11
N TYR A 192 2.49 12.36 6.05
CA TYR A 192 2.07 13.74 5.87
C TYR A 192 3.23 14.63 5.43
N GLY A 193 2.97 15.54 4.48
CA GLY A 193 3.99 16.47 3.96
C GLY A 193 4.95 15.85 2.93
N ALA A 194 4.65 14.66 2.40
CA ALA A 194 5.45 14.08 1.31
C ALA A 194 5.41 14.93 0.03
N GLY A 195 4.35 15.71 -0.15
CA GLY A 195 4.17 16.62 -1.28
C GLY A 195 3.60 15.95 -2.54
N VAL A 196 3.15 16.79 -3.47
CA VAL A 196 2.44 16.35 -4.68
C VAL A 196 3.35 15.62 -5.68
N PRO A 197 4.54 16.13 -6.07
CA PRO A 197 5.35 15.47 -7.11
C PRO A 197 5.82 14.06 -6.73
N PRO A 198 6.28 13.78 -5.49
CA PRO A 198 6.60 12.42 -5.05
C PRO A 198 5.39 11.47 -5.13
N MET A 199 4.21 11.92 -4.69
CA MET A 199 3.00 11.10 -4.75
C MET A 199 2.56 10.81 -6.20
N VAL A 200 2.66 11.77 -7.11
CA VAL A 200 2.40 11.54 -8.55
C VAL A 200 3.33 10.49 -9.12
N SER A 201 4.63 10.55 -8.77
CA SER A 201 5.61 9.55 -9.19
C SER A 201 5.26 8.15 -8.68
N ASP A 202 4.91 8.03 -7.40
CA ASP A 202 4.58 6.76 -6.77
C ASP A 202 3.30 6.15 -7.36
N VAL A 203 2.25 6.96 -7.56
CA VAL A 203 1.00 6.49 -8.20
C VAL A 203 1.27 6.02 -9.63
N LYS A 204 2.06 6.75 -10.42
CA LYS A 204 2.43 6.33 -11.80
C LYS A 204 3.21 5.01 -11.80
N ALA A 205 4.08 4.80 -10.82
CA ALA A 205 4.82 3.54 -10.67
C ALA A 205 3.88 2.38 -10.32
N LEU A 206 2.91 2.60 -9.42
CA LEU A 206 1.91 1.59 -9.04
C LEU A 206 0.91 1.26 -10.15
N LEU A 207 0.61 2.20 -11.04
CA LEU A 207 -0.26 1.94 -12.21
C LEU A 207 0.39 1.06 -13.27
N LYS A 208 1.71 0.91 -13.22
CA LYS A 208 2.51 0.09 -14.16
C LYS A 208 2.93 -1.27 -13.59
N SER A 209 2.66 -1.53 -12.28
CA SER A 209 3.12 -2.73 -11.57
C SER A 209 2.11 -3.88 -11.52
#